data_7d446fe6f2d8dd86e8161a8353f74bd2
#
_entry.id   7d446fe6f2d8dd86e8161a8353f74bd2
#
_cell.length_a   1.000
_cell.length_b   1.000
_cell.length_c   1.000
_cell.angle_alpha   90.00
_cell.angle_beta   90.00
_cell.angle_gamma   90.00
#
_symmetry.space_group_name_H-M   'P 1'
#
loop_
_entity.id
_entity.type
_entity.pdbx_description
1 polymer ?
#
loop_
_entity_poly.entity_id
_entity_poly.type
_entity_poly.pdbx_seq_one_letter_code
_entity_poly.pdbx_strand_id
1 'polypeptide(L)'
;MLNIKENEPLAQHSTYKIGGPARYFIAVKSKEDILEAVNFAKQKKLPFFLLGGGSNILFSDDGYDGVIIKVQLGGFNIDGRNIISGAGVPLAQLVNVSIDNNLTGLEWSVGIPGTIGGAVNGNAGAYGNSISEKIESVVILDENGKEKKYSKDECDFRYRGSKFKKIDNKEIITEIELTLGIGDKEKSKERIKDILTQRKGKIPPQPSAGCVFKNIKSEDGKLIAAAGSLVEQCELKGARAGGAEIPMLHGNYIVNADGATAKDVISL
;
A
#
# COMPACT_ATOMS: atom_id res chain seq x y z
N MET A 1 5.44 -7.10 25.84
CA MET A 1 3.98 -7.05 26.10
C MET A 1 3.37 -6.12 25.06
N LEU A 2 2.45 -6.62 24.24
CA LEU A 2 1.81 -5.83 23.16
C LEU A 2 0.95 -4.69 23.74
N ASN A 3 0.99 -3.55 23.08
CA ASN A 3 0.05 -2.48 23.33
C ASN A 3 -1.24 -2.75 22.52
N ILE A 4 -2.24 -3.30 23.19
CA ILE A 4 -3.53 -3.66 22.59
C ILE A 4 -4.51 -2.52 22.88
N LYS A 5 -5.01 -1.89 21.82
CA LYS A 5 -6.04 -0.87 21.92
C LYS A 5 -7.39 -1.47 21.56
N GLU A 6 -8.43 -1.10 22.29
CA GLU A 6 -9.82 -1.49 22.02
C GLU A 6 -10.57 -0.31 21.39
N ASN A 7 -11.48 -0.62 20.47
CA ASN A 7 -12.32 0.36 19.79
C ASN A 7 -11.53 1.51 19.13
N GLU A 8 -10.35 1.19 18.57
CA GLU A 8 -9.47 2.17 17.93
C GLU A 8 -10.06 2.65 16.60
N PRO A 9 -10.27 3.98 16.41
CA PRO A 9 -10.85 4.53 15.18
C PRO A 9 -9.94 4.30 13.97
N LEU A 10 -10.40 3.53 12.98
CA LEU A 10 -9.61 3.17 11.80
C LEU A 10 -9.41 4.34 10.82
N ALA A 11 -10.26 5.35 10.86
CA ALA A 11 -10.09 6.59 10.09
C ALA A 11 -8.71 7.24 10.32
N GLN A 12 -8.14 7.14 11.54
CA GLN A 12 -6.83 7.69 11.87
C GLN A 12 -5.67 6.91 11.23
N HIS A 13 -5.93 5.68 10.80
CA HIS A 13 -4.95 4.75 10.26
C HIS A 13 -5.05 4.57 8.75
N SER A 14 -5.89 5.34 8.07
CA SER A 14 -6.02 5.35 6.62
C SER A 14 -5.81 6.74 6.03
N THR A 15 -5.30 6.79 4.79
CA THR A 15 -5.19 8.04 4.03
C THR A 15 -6.55 8.58 3.59
N TYR A 16 -7.58 7.73 3.60
CA TYR A 16 -8.96 8.11 3.30
C TYR A 16 -9.63 8.90 4.42
N LYS A 17 -9.15 8.75 5.66
CA LYS A 17 -9.75 9.33 6.86
C LYS A 17 -11.20 8.89 7.08
N ILE A 18 -11.53 7.68 6.63
CA ILE A 18 -12.83 7.02 6.78
C ILE A 18 -12.62 5.68 7.48
N GLY A 19 -13.55 5.29 8.34
CA GLY A 19 -13.58 4.00 9.00
C GLY A 19 -14.00 4.09 10.46
N GLY A 20 -14.87 3.20 10.85
CA GLY A 20 -15.31 2.99 12.23
C GLY A 20 -14.23 2.33 13.10
N PRO A 21 -14.56 1.89 14.32
CA PRO A 21 -13.59 1.35 15.26
C PRO A 21 -13.15 -0.09 14.90
N ALA A 22 -11.89 -0.41 15.14
CA ALA A 22 -11.44 -1.79 15.23
C ALA A 22 -11.73 -2.31 16.64
N ARG A 23 -12.28 -3.52 16.76
CA ARG A 23 -12.48 -4.14 18.07
C ARG A 23 -11.19 -4.22 18.86
N TYR A 24 -10.10 -4.66 18.19
CA TYR A 24 -8.75 -4.61 18.71
C TYR A 24 -7.78 -4.09 17.64
N PHE A 25 -6.83 -3.28 18.08
CA PHE A 25 -5.77 -2.74 17.23
C PHE A 25 -4.42 -2.94 17.90
N ILE A 26 -3.47 -3.55 17.16
CA ILE A 26 -2.15 -3.91 17.66
C ILE A 26 -1.10 -3.46 16.65
N ALA A 27 -0.20 -2.56 17.04
CA ALA A 27 0.97 -2.21 16.24
C ALA A 27 2.12 -3.13 16.59
N VAL A 28 2.68 -3.81 15.59
CA VAL A 28 3.76 -4.81 15.74
C VAL A 28 5.05 -4.27 15.13
N LYS A 29 6.16 -4.40 15.88
CA LYS A 29 7.47 -3.86 15.51
C LYS A 29 8.55 -4.94 15.36
N SER A 30 8.24 -6.18 15.76
CA SER A 30 9.12 -7.34 15.64
C SER A 30 8.35 -8.56 15.13
N LYS A 31 9.08 -9.63 14.77
CA LYS A 31 8.47 -10.90 14.38
C LYS A 31 7.77 -11.55 15.58
N GLU A 32 8.31 -11.39 16.77
CA GLU A 32 7.73 -11.87 18.04
C GLU A 32 6.40 -11.17 18.32
N ASP A 33 6.32 -9.84 18.12
CA ASP A 33 5.07 -9.08 18.26
C ASP A 33 3.98 -9.60 17.30
N ILE A 34 4.37 -9.93 16.05
CA ILE A 34 3.45 -10.52 15.06
C ILE A 34 2.85 -11.81 15.59
N LEU A 35 3.70 -12.72 16.09
CA LEU A 35 3.24 -14.00 16.60
C LEU A 35 2.35 -13.85 17.83
N GLU A 36 2.70 -12.94 18.73
CA GLU A 36 1.89 -12.63 19.90
C GLU A 36 0.51 -12.06 19.47
N ALA A 37 0.47 -11.16 18.47
CA ALA A 37 -0.77 -10.59 17.96
C ALA A 37 -1.66 -11.62 17.24
N VAL A 38 -1.06 -12.52 16.43
CA VAL A 38 -1.80 -13.60 15.76
C VAL A 38 -2.35 -14.59 16.81
N ASN A 39 -1.55 -14.95 17.82
CA ASN A 39 -1.99 -15.82 18.91
C ASN A 39 -3.12 -15.17 19.73
N PHE A 40 -3.05 -13.86 19.99
CA PHE A 40 -4.12 -13.11 20.63
C PHE A 40 -5.44 -13.23 19.84
N ALA A 41 -5.39 -13.02 18.51
CA ALA A 41 -6.55 -13.16 17.65
C ALA A 41 -7.14 -14.58 17.68
N LYS A 42 -6.27 -15.62 17.63
CA LYS A 42 -6.66 -17.04 17.75
C LYS A 42 -7.34 -17.34 19.09
N GLN A 43 -6.77 -16.89 20.21
CA GLN A 43 -7.34 -17.08 21.55
C GLN A 43 -8.70 -16.41 21.71
N LYS A 44 -8.88 -15.22 21.12
CA LYS A 44 -10.16 -14.51 21.10
C LYS A 44 -11.15 -15.08 20.10
N LYS A 45 -10.73 -16.03 19.24
CA LYS A 45 -11.52 -16.58 18.12
C LYS A 45 -12.01 -15.48 17.16
N LEU A 46 -11.16 -14.50 16.92
CA LEU A 46 -11.45 -13.36 16.05
C LEU A 46 -10.65 -13.44 14.76
N PRO A 47 -11.20 -12.94 13.64
CA PRO A 47 -10.42 -12.73 12.44
C PRO A 47 -9.37 -11.63 12.68
N PHE A 48 -8.28 -11.65 11.91
CA PHE A 48 -7.34 -10.54 11.89
C PHE A 48 -7.15 -10.00 10.48
N PHE A 49 -6.78 -8.73 10.40
CA PHE A 49 -6.45 -8.05 9.15
C PHE A 49 -5.10 -7.34 9.28
N LEU A 50 -4.25 -7.53 8.26
CA LEU A 50 -2.91 -6.92 8.21
C LEU A 50 -2.98 -5.53 7.59
N LEU A 51 -2.51 -4.54 8.32
CA LEU A 51 -2.49 -3.16 7.89
C LEU A 51 -1.05 -2.66 7.74
N GLY A 52 -0.69 -2.18 6.55
CA GLY A 52 0.54 -1.41 6.32
C GLY A 52 0.30 0.09 6.54
N GLY A 53 0.57 0.90 5.52
CA GLY A 53 0.38 2.35 5.57
C GLY A 53 -1.06 2.84 5.50
N GLY A 54 -2.05 1.97 5.23
CA GLY A 54 -3.46 2.35 5.14
C GLY A 54 -3.83 3.23 3.94
N SER A 55 -3.03 3.16 2.86
CA SER A 55 -3.17 4.04 1.70
C SER A 55 -3.95 3.45 0.52
N ASN A 56 -4.40 2.21 0.63
CA ASN A 56 -5.14 1.51 -0.43
C ASN A 56 -6.28 0.67 0.17
N ILE A 57 -7.00 1.25 1.12
CA ILE A 57 -8.09 0.60 1.85
C ILE A 57 -9.19 1.60 2.17
N LEU A 58 -10.42 1.11 2.11
CA LEU A 58 -11.61 1.75 2.66
C LEU A 58 -12.13 0.86 3.78
N PHE A 59 -12.16 1.37 5.00
CA PHE A 59 -12.76 0.68 6.13
C PHE A 59 -14.25 0.98 6.22
N SER A 60 -15.05 -0.01 6.63
CA SER A 60 -16.47 0.16 6.91
C SER A 60 -16.72 1.22 7.99
N ASP A 61 -17.87 1.89 7.90
CA ASP A 61 -18.33 2.82 8.94
C ASP A 61 -18.61 2.09 10.27
N ASP A 62 -19.03 0.83 10.22
CA ASP A 62 -19.21 -0.04 11.40
C ASP A 62 -17.87 -0.51 11.99
N GLY A 63 -16.75 -0.26 11.28
CA GLY A 63 -15.41 -0.68 11.69
C GLY A 63 -15.06 -2.12 11.31
N TYR A 64 -14.30 -2.78 12.18
CA TYR A 64 -13.84 -4.15 11.98
C TYR A 64 -13.98 -4.96 13.27
N ASP A 65 -14.88 -5.94 13.27
CA ASP A 65 -15.07 -6.85 14.42
C ASP A 65 -14.01 -7.94 14.44
N GLY A 66 -12.77 -7.54 14.70
CA GLY A 66 -11.60 -8.40 14.70
C GLY A 66 -10.38 -7.69 15.23
N VAL A 67 -9.20 -8.21 14.90
CA VAL A 67 -7.90 -7.67 15.29
C VAL A 67 -7.23 -7.02 14.07
N ILE A 68 -7.01 -5.72 14.09
CA ILE A 68 -6.14 -5.04 13.13
C ILE A 68 -4.70 -5.17 13.63
N ILE A 69 -3.85 -5.80 12.82
CA ILE A 69 -2.41 -5.92 13.07
C ILE A 69 -1.70 -4.95 12.15
N LYS A 70 -1.26 -3.80 12.69
CA LYS A 70 -0.51 -2.79 11.94
C LYS A 70 0.96 -3.15 11.91
N VAL A 71 1.45 -3.54 10.74
CA VAL A 71 2.86 -3.94 10.54
C VAL A 71 3.74 -2.69 10.48
N GLN A 72 4.60 -2.54 11.47
CA GLN A 72 5.57 -1.45 11.63
C GLN A 72 7.00 -2.00 11.75
N LEU A 73 7.29 -3.13 11.12
CA LEU A 73 8.65 -3.67 11.04
C LEU A 73 9.55 -2.67 10.33
N GLY A 74 10.36 -1.99 11.10
CA GLY A 74 11.29 -0.96 10.63
C GLY A 74 12.66 -1.53 10.26
N GLY A 75 13.58 -0.60 9.95
CA GLY A 75 14.97 -0.93 9.64
C GLY A 75 15.17 -1.33 8.18
N PHE A 76 16.35 -1.01 7.69
CA PHE A 76 16.87 -1.47 6.40
C PHE A 76 18.39 -1.57 6.47
N ASN A 77 18.95 -2.41 5.63
CA ASN A 77 20.40 -2.54 5.42
C ASN A 77 20.70 -2.41 3.94
N ILE A 78 21.84 -1.80 3.60
CA ILE A 78 22.30 -1.65 2.22
C ILE A 78 23.64 -2.38 2.08
N ASP A 79 23.69 -3.28 1.12
CA ASP A 79 24.91 -4.00 0.74
C ASP A 79 25.07 -3.93 -0.78
N GLY A 80 26.02 -3.10 -1.23
CA GLY A 80 26.22 -2.81 -2.63
C GLY A 80 24.96 -2.27 -3.30
N ARG A 81 24.34 -3.06 -4.16
CA ARG A 81 23.11 -2.72 -4.88
C ARG A 81 21.84 -3.25 -4.20
N ASN A 82 21.99 -4.01 -3.14
CA ASN A 82 20.88 -4.66 -2.46
C ASN A 82 20.42 -3.82 -1.28
N ILE A 83 19.10 -3.72 -1.12
CA ILE A 83 18.45 -3.15 0.05
C ILE A 83 17.60 -4.22 0.68
N ILE A 84 17.90 -4.61 1.91
CA ILE A 84 17.08 -5.49 2.73
C ILE A 84 16.28 -4.58 3.67
N SER A 85 14.96 -4.68 3.63
CA SER A 85 14.07 -3.75 4.35
C SER A 85 12.96 -4.48 5.09
N GLY A 86 12.70 -4.06 6.32
CA GLY A 86 11.49 -4.46 7.05
C GLY A 86 10.22 -3.98 6.33
N ALA A 87 9.17 -4.78 6.36
CA ALA A 87 7.93 -4.55 5.60
C ALA A 87 7.18 -3.27 6.00
N GLY A 88 7.41 -2.75 7.20
CA GLY A 88 6.81 -1.51 7.70
C GLY A 88 7.51 -0.23 7.27
N VAL A 89 8.68 -0.30 6.61
CA VAL A 89 9.43 0.88 6.17
C VAL A 89 8.62 1.64 5.13
N PRO A 90 8.46 2.98 5.28
CA PRO A 90 7.80 3.82 4.29
C PRO A 90 8.49 3.75 2.93
N LEU A 91 7.72 3.60 1.84
CA LEU A 91 8.28 3.53 0.48
C LEU A 91 9.08 4.79 0.14
N ALA A 92 8.60 5.97 0.55
CA ALA A 92 9.32 7.24 0.37
C ALA A 92 10.69 7.27 1.04
N GLN A 93 10.86 6.60 2.19
CA GLN A 93 12.14 6.49 2.87
C GLN A 93 13.14 5.67 2.05
N LEU A 94 12.69 4.55 1.45
CA LEU A 94 13.54 3.72 0.58
C LEU A 94 13.94 4.45 -0.70
N VAL A 95 13.07 5.29 -1.28
CA VAL A 95 13.40 6.16 -2.41
C VAL A 95 14.55 7.09 -2.04
N ASN A 96 14.45 7.80 -0.91
CA ASN A 96 15.48 8.75 -0.48
C ASN A 96 16.80 8.05 -0.19
N VAL A 97 16.75 6.95 0.56
CA VAL A 97 17.92 6.17 0.92
C VAL A 97 18.62 5.58 -0.32
N SER A 98 17.87 5.09 -1.31
CA SER A 98 18.49 4.58 -2.55
C SER A 98 19.29 5.67 -3.26
N ILE A 99 18.72 6.87 -3.39
CA ILE A 99 19.39 8.01 -4.04
C ILE A 99 20.62 8.46 -3.27
N ASP A 100 20.53 8.52 -1.93
CA ASP A 100 21.66 8.92 -1.09
C ASP A 100 22.84 7.96 -1.19
N ASN A 101 22.57 6.71 -1.59
CA ASN A 101 23.59 5.68 -1.84
C ASN A 101 23.91 5.45 -3.34
N ASN A 102 23.59 6.41 -4.22
CA ASN A 102 23.80 6.32 -5.67
C ASN A 102 23.15 5.09 -6.30
N LEU A 103 21.98 4.69 -5.80
CA LEU A 103 21.18 3.62 -6.36
C LEU A 103 19.96 4.18 -7.10
N THR A 104 19.54 3.54 -8.19
CA THR A 104 18.44 3.97 -9.06
C THR A 104 17.44 2.85 -9.29
N GLY A 105 16.20 3.20 -9.58
CA GLY A 105 15.13 2.29 -9.96
C GLY A 105 13.90 2.36 -9.05
N LEU A 106 13.88 3.23 -8.02
CA LEU A 106 12.72 3.49 -7.18
C LEU A 106 12.12 4.89 -7.37
N GLU A 107 12.70 5.76 -8.20
CA GLU A 107 12.27 7.16 -8.41
C GLU A 107 10.80 7.27 -8.83
N TRP A 108 10.32 6.32 -9.63
CA TRP A 108 8.93 6.26 -10.09
C TRP A 108 7.91 6.21 -8.94
N SER A 109 8.32 5.72 -7.79
CA SER A 109 7.46 5.52 -6.62
C SER A 109 7.36 6.74 -5.71
N VAL A 110 8.07 7.83 -6.03
CA VAL A 110 7.99 9.08 -5.27
C VAL A 110 6.55 9.60 -5.19
N GLY A 111 6.14 9.98 -3.98
CA GLY A 111 4.77 10.45 -3.74
C GLY A 111 3.70 9.34 -3.73
N ILE A 112 4.07 8.06 -3.78
CA ILE A 112 3.16 6.96 -3.48
C ILE A 112 3.19 6.72 -1.96
N PRO A 113 2.07 6.90 -1.27
CA PRO A 113 2.01 6.67 0.17
C PRO A 113 1.98 5.17 0.48
N GLY A 114 2.46 4.81 1.67
CA GLY A 114 2.40 3.44 2.18
C GLY A 114 3.77 2.86 2.51
N THR A 115 3.79 1.57 2.86
CA THR A 115 4.99 0.82 3.23
C THR A 115 5.43 -0.11 2.11
N ILE A 116 6.69 -0.54 2.15
CA ILE A 116 7.22 -1.48 1.16
C ILE A 116 6.46 -2.82 1.18
N GLY A 117 6.06 -3.33 2.36
CA GLY A 117 5.24 -4.54 2.47
C GLY A 117 3.88 -4.38 1.79
N GLY A 118 3.22 -3.21 1.96
CA GLY A 118 1.99 -2.87 1.24
C GLY A 118 2.20 -2.74 -0.27
N ALA A 119 3.33 -2.17 -0.71
CA ALA A 119 3.71 -2.07 -2.11
C ALA A 119 3.91 -3.46 -2.75
N VAL A 120 4.57 -4.39 -2.05
CA VAL A 120 4.76 -5.79 -2.49
C VAL A 120 3.43 -6.52 -2.54
N ASN A 121 2.59 -6.41 -1.51
CA ASN A 121 1.28 -7.04 -1.46
C ASN A 121 0.42 -6.67 -2.68
N GLY A 122 0.40 -5.39 -3.05
CA GLY A 122 -0.38 -4.88 -4.19
C GLY A 122 0.35 -4.86 -5.52
N ASN A 123 1.62 -5.21 -5.59
CA ASN A 123 2.51 -4.93 -6.71
C ASN A 123 2.34 -3.48 -7.18
N ALA A 124 2.68 -2.54 -6.29
CA ALA A 124 2.54 -1.12 -6.57
C ALA A 124 3.32 -0.72 -7.83
N GLY A 125 2.75 0.14 -8.64
CA GLY A 125 3.40 0.58 -9.86
C GLY A 125 2.82 1.87 -10.40
N ALA A 126 3.67 2.65 -11.06
CA ALA A 126 3.32 3.88 -11.75
C ALA A 126 4.32 4.15 -12.89
N TYR A 127 3.92 4.95 -13.87
CA TYR A 127 4.80 5.37 -14.98
C TYR A 127 5.46 4.20 -15.72
N GLY A 128 4.73 3.10 -15.92
CA GLY A 128 5.24 1.90 -16.61
C GLY A 128 6.13 0.99 -15.77
N ASN A 129 6.45 1.36 -14.52
CA ASN A 129 7.28 0.55 -13.62
C ASN A 129 6.43 -0.08 -12.52
N SER A 130 6.97 -1.12 -11.88
CA SER A 130 6.38 -1.78 -10.71
C SER A 130 7.43 -2.20 -9.70
N ILE A 131 7.01 -2.38 -8.43
CA ILE A 131 7.95 -2.78 -7.38
C ILE A 131 8.54 -4.16 -7.65
N SER A 132 7.77 -5.07 -8.26
CA SER A 132 8.21 -6.42 -8.61
C SER A 132 9.44 -6.45 -9.53
N GLU A 133 9.70 -5.39 -10.30
CA GLU A 133 10.91 -5.32 -11.15
C GLU A 133 12.21 -5.26 -10.35
N LYS A 134 12.13 -4.82 -9.09
CA LYS A 134 13.27 -4.65 -8.19
C LYS A 134 13.32 -5.69 -7.08
N ILE A 135 12.28 -6.50 -6.91
CA ILE A 135 12.24 -7.56 -5.91
C ILE A 135 13.22 -8.67 -6.29
N GLU A 136 14.06 -9.04 -5.34
CA GLU A 136 14.88 -10.24 -5.34
C GLU A 136 14.21 -11.36 -4.57
N SER A 137 13.76 -11.04 -3.34
CA SER A 137 13.08 -12.00 -2.48
C SER A 137 12.16 -11.32 -1.47
N VAL A 138 11.23 -12.10 -0.93
CA VAL A 138 10.28 -11.69 0.12
C VAL A 138 10.29 -12.74 1.23
N VAL A 139 10.51 -12.31 2.46
CA VAL A 139 10.42 -13.15 3.65
C VAL A 139 9.05 -12.94 4.29
N ILE A 140 8.41 -14.05 4.67
CA ILE A 140 7.12 -14.04 5.37
C ILE A 140 7.19 -14.84 6.67
N LEU A 141 6.25 -14.58 7.55
CA LEU A 141 5.83 -15.49 8.61
C LEU A 141 4.47 -16.08 8.25
N ASP A 142 4.33 -17.39 8.41
CA ASP A 142 3.01 -18.04 8.37
C ASP A 142 2.28 -17.88 9.72
N GLU A 143 1.04 -18.33 9.78
CA GLU A 143 0.20 -18.27 10.98
C GLU A 143 0.71 -19.10 12.18
N ASN A 144 1.70 -19.96 11.97
CA ASN A 144 2.35 -20.79 13.00
C ASN A 144 3.73 -20.23 13.39
N GLY A 145 4.14 -19.11 12.77
CA GLY A 145 5.42 -18.48 13.04
C GLY A 145 6.59 -19.07 12.27
N LYS A 146 6.33 -19.93 11.30
CA LYS A 146 7.38 -20.47 10.44
C LYS A 146 7.76 -19.42 9.41
N GLU A 147 9.03 -19.10 9.36
CA GLU A 147 9.60 -18.21 8.36
C GLU A 147 9.77 -18.94 7.02
N LYS A 148 9.43 -18.25 5.93
CA LYS A 148 9.66 -18.71 4.57
C LYS A 148 10.16 -17.56 3.71
N LYS A 149 11.18 -17.84 2.89
CA LYS A 149 11.69 -16.92 1.88
C LYS A 149 11.16 -17.35 0.51
N TYR A 150 10.58 -16.40 -0.21
CA TYR A 150 10.12 -16.57 -1.59
C TYR A 150 11.02 -15.80 -2.53
N SER A 151 11.41 -16.42 -3.63
CA SER A 151 11.99 -15.72 -4.76
C SER A 151 10.95 -14.82 -5.45
N LYS A 152 11.40 -13.92 -6.30
CA LYS A 152 10.51 -13.07 -7.10
C LYS A 152 9.46 -13.88 -7.86
N ASP A 153 9.85 -14.97 -8.50
CA ASP A 153 8.96 -15.80 -9.33
C ASP A 153 7.90 -16.49 -8.48
N GLU A 154 8.24 -16.95 -7.29
CA GLU A 154 7.30 -17.57 -6.35
C GLU A 154 6.28 -16.57 -5.76
N CYS A 155 6.51 -15.26 -5.89
CA CYS A 155 5.58 -14.21 -5.44
C CYS A 155 4.37 -14.02 -6.37
N ASP A 156 4.31 -14.65 -7.53
CA ASP A 156 3.21 -14.57 -8.50
C ASP A 156 2.75 -13.12 -8.72
N PHE A 157 3.70 -12.23 -9.06
CA PHE A 157 3.40 -10.84 -9.31
C PHE A 157 2.63 -10.66 -10.62
N ARG A 158 1.54 -9.90 -10.54
CA ARG A 158 0.70 -9.51 -11.67
C ARG A 158 0.25 -8.07 -11.53
N TYR A 159 -0.40 -7.56 -12.56
CA TYR A 159 -0.92 -6.18 -12.53
C TYR A 159 -1.80 -5.93 -11.29
N ARG A 160 -1.34 -5.07 -10.39
CA ARG A 160 -2.01 -4.73 -9.10
C ARG A 160 -2.30 -5.94 -8.21
N GLY A 161 -1.39 -6.90 -8.20
CA GLY A 161 -1.52 -8.08 -7.35
C GLY A 161 -0.26 -8.89 -7.20
N SER A 162 -0.27 -9.75 -6.19
CA SER A 162 0.72 -10.77 -5.89
C SER A 162 0.02 -11.95 -5.23
N LYS A 163 0.74 -13.04 -4.96
CA LYS A 163 0.19 -14.17 -4.19
C LYS A 163 -0.30 -13.74 -2.81
N PHE A 164 0.31 -12.70 -2.23
CA PHE A 164 0.00 -12.22 -0.88
C PHE A 164 -1.34 -11.46 -0.80
N LYS A 165 -1.89 -11.00 -1.93
CA LYS A 165 -3.15 -10.23 -1.98
C LYS A 165 -4.42 -11.11 -2.02
N LYS A 166 -4.36 -12.36 -1.62
CA LYS A 166 -5.53 -13.24 -1.51
C LYS A 166 -6.24 -12.99 -0.17
N ILE A 167 -7.59 -13.04 -0.19
CA ILE A 167 -8.42 -12.81 1.01
C ILE A 167 -8.08 -13.79 2.14
N ASP A 168 -7.82 -15.04 1.79
CA ASP A 168 -7.51 -16.11 2.76
C ASP A 168 -6.01 -16.26 3.04
N ASN A 169 -5.18 -15.33 2.53
CA ASN A 169 -3.75 -15.41 2.76
C ASN A 169 -3.42 -14.99 4.19
N LYS A 170 -2.79 -15.91 4.91
CA LYS A 170 -2.32 -15.71 6.29
C LYS A 170 -0.81 -15.51 6.39
N GLU A 171 -0.13 -15.40 5.24
CA GLU A 171 1.29 -15.12 5.17
C GLU A 171 1.54 -13.63 5.40
N ILE A 172 2.35 -13.30 6.39
CA ILE A 172 2.64 -11.94 6.82
C ILE A 172 4.01 -11.55 6.30
N ILE A 173 4.07 -10.61 5.36
CA ILE A 173 5.34 -10.10 4.82
C ILE A 173 6.09 -9.40 5.95
N THR A 174 7.33 -9.84 6.19
CA THR A 174 8.20 -9.30 7.26
C THR A 174 9.40 -8.56 6.73
N GLU A 175 10.01 -9.05 5.62
CA GLU A 175 11.22 -8.48 5.04
C GLU A 175 11.18 -8.57 3.53
N ILE A 176 11.77 -7.60 2.87
CA ILE A 176 11.86 -7.52 1.42
C ILE A 176 13.30 -7.23 1.02
N GLU A 177 13.82 -7.99 0.08
CA GLU A 177 15.09 -7.75 -0.55
C GLU A 177 14.88 -7.16 -1.94
N LEU A 178 15.52 -6.02 -2.19
CA LEU A 178 15.48 -5.29 -3.46
C LEU A 178 16.87 -5.26 -4.08
N THR A 179 16.97 -5.50 -5.38
CA THR A 179 18.19 -5.25 -6.16
C THR A 179 17.99 -4.07 -7.09
N LEU A 180 18.78 -3.01 -6.88
CA LEU A 180 18.70 -1.75 -7.61
C LEU A 180 19.83 -1.58 -8.63
N GLY A 181 19.67 -0.61 -9.51
CA GLY A 181 20.75 -0.19 -10.42
C GLY A 181 21.73 0.74 -9.72
N ILE A 182 22.98 0.79 -10.21
CA ILE A 182 23.89 1.89 -9.88
C ILE A 182 23.40 3.11 -10.66
N GLY A 183 23.26 4.25 -9.98
CA GLY A 183 22.75 5.49 -10.54
C GLY A 183 23.61 6.69 -10.19
N ASP A 184 23.19 7.83 -10.71
CA ASP A 184 23.74 9.14 -10.40
C ASP A 184 22.72 9.89 -9.54
N LYS A 185 23.16 10.37 -8.38
CA LYS A 185 22.28 11.03 -7.39
C LYS A 185 21.58 12.26 -7.97
N GLU A 186 22.27 13.07 -8.75
CA GLU A 186 21.68 14.30 -9.28
C GLU A 186 20.68 13.98 -10.40
N LYS A 187 20.95 13.01 -11.26
CA LYS A 187 19.99 12.54 -12.26
C LYS A 187 18.75 11.92 -11.62
N SER A 188 18.90 11.17 -10.54
CA SER A 188 17.77 10.60 -9.81
C SER A 188 16.92 11.70 -9.15
N LYS A 189 17.54 12.75 -8.58
CA LYS A 189 16.83 13.91 -8.05
C LYS A 189 16.07 14.68 -9.15
N GLU A 190 16.69 14.89 -10.30
CA GLU A 190 16.03 15.52 -11.45
C GLU A 190 14.81 14.73 -11.89
N ARG A 191 14.96 13.42 -12.06
CA ARG A 191 13.83 12.51 -12.39
C ARG A 191 12.71 12.57 -11.36
N ILE A 192 13.03 12.61 -10.07
CA ILE A 192 12.04 12.80 -8.99
C ILE A 192 11.31 14.12 -9.14
N LYS A 193 12.03 15.22 -9.40
CA LYS A 193 11.44 16.54 -9.60
C LYS A 193 10.46 16.52 -10.77
N ASP A 194 10.83 15.86 -11.86
CA ASP A 194 9.96 15.72 -13.05
C ASP A 194 8.68 14.93 -12.71
N ILE A 195 8.82 13.81 -12.01
CA ILE A 195 7.69 13.00 -11.60
C ILE A 195 6.76 13.78 -10.67
N LEU A 196 7.30 14.48 -9.67
CA LEU A 196 6.52 15.31 -8.76
C LEU A 196 5.82 16.45 -9.50
N THR A 197 6.47 17.05 -10.48
CA THR A 197 5.88 18.08 -11.35
C THR A 197 4.73 17.52 -12.18
N GLN A 198 4.89 16.33 -12.76
CA GLN A 198 3.83 15.64 -13.50
C GLN A 198 2.64 15.24 -12.60
N ARG A 199 2.89 14.97 -11.31
CA ARG A 199 1.84 14.64 -10.34
C ARG A 199 1.10 15.87 -9.83
N LYS A 200 1.79 17.01 -9.78
CA LYS A 200 1.21 18.28 -9.34
C LYS A 200 0.04 18.65 -10.27
N GLY A 201 -1.10 18.95 -9.70
CA GLY A 201 -2.30 19.28 -10.46
C GLY A 201 -3.01 18.10 -11.11
N LYS A 202 -2.56 16.84 -10.87
CA LYS A 202 -3.26 15.63 -11.34
C LYS A 202 -3.78 14.77 -10.21
N ILE A 203 -3.21 14.90 -9.02
CA ILE A 203 -3.62 14.13 -7.85
C ILE A 203 -4.43 15.03 -6.93
N PRO A 204 -5.66 14.64 -6.58
CA PRO A 204 -6.48 15.40 -5.64
C PRO A 204 -5.80 15.52 -4.29
N PRO A 205 -5.80 16.71 -3.65
CA PRO A 205 -5.18 16.90 -2.33
C PRO A 205 -6.04 16.37 -1.19
N GLN A 206 -7.32 16.09 -1.43
CA GLN A 206 -8.23 15.59 -0.42
C GLN A 206 -7.88 14.15 -0.01
N PRO A 207 -8.26 13.71 1.21
CA PRO A 207 -8.09 12.34 1.67
C PRO A 207 -8.72 11.33 0.70
N SER A 208 -7.96 10.28 0.35
CA SER A 208 -8.41 9.21 -0.55
C SER A 208 -7.54 7.96 -0.40
N ALA A 209 -7.94 6.87 -1.03
CA ALA A 209 -7.13 5.64 -1.16
C ALA A 209 -6.43 5.51 -2.53
N GLY A 210 -6.27 6.63 -3.27
CA GLY A 210 -5.72 6.63 -4.62
C GLY A 210 -6.75 6.24 -5.68
N CYS A 211 -6.28 5.67 -6.81
CA CYS A 211 -7.15 5.21 -7.88
C CYS A 211 -8.03 4.04 -7.43
N VAL A 212 -9.33 4.16 -7.62
CA VAL A 212 -10.34 3.17 -7.19
C VAL A 212 -10.36 1.97 -8.13
N PHE A 213 -10.35 2.20 -9.44
CA PHE A 213 -10.49 1.16 -10.45
C PHE A 213 -9.15 0.80 -11.09
N LYS A 214 -8.99 -0.46 -11.46
CA LYS A 214 -7.88 -0.90 -12.31
C LYS A 214 -8.12 -0.43 -13.73
N ASN A 215 -7.06 -0.04 -14.43
CA ASN A 215 -7.13 0.17 -15.87
C ASN A 215 -7.42 -1.15 -16.58
N ILE A 216 -8.12 -1.08 -17.71
CA ILE A 216 -8.38 -2.21 -18.59
C ILE A 216 -7.12 -2.49 -19.40
N LYS A 217 -6.62 -3.71 -19.31
CA LYS A 217 -5.45 -4.17 -20.05
C LYS A 217 -5.80 -5.41 -20.86
N SER A 218 -5.13 -5.58 -21.99
CA SER A 218 -5.14 -6.82 -22.78
C SER A 218 -4.38 -7.95 -22.07
N GLU A 219 -4.48 -9.15 -22.54
CA GLU A 219 -3.78 -10.33 -22.01
C GLU A 219 -2.25 -10.15 -22.04
N ASP A 220 -1.72 -9.48 -23.06
CA ASP A 220 -0.30 -9.12 -23.18
C ASP A 220 0.11 -7.90 -22.33
N GLY A 221 -0.80 -7.39 -21.48
CA GLY A 221 -0.55 -6.32 -20.52
C GLY A 221 -0.59 -4.90 -21.07
N LYS A 222 -0.91 -4.70 -22.36
CA LYS A 222 -1.06 -3.36 -22.97
C LYS A 222 -2.32 -2.67 -22.45
N LEU A 223 -2.24 -1.35 -22.31
CA LEU A 223 -3.38 -0.53 -21.89
C LEU A 223 -4.44 -0.49 -23.02
N ILE A 224 -5.64 -0.97 -22.73
CA ILE A 224 -6.81 -0.83 -23.61
C ILE A 224 -7.54 0.47 -23.25
N ALA A 225 -7.86 0.69 -21.97
CA ALA A 225 -8.53 1.90 -21.52
C ALA A 225 -8.08 2.30 -20.10
N ALA A 226 -7.87 3.59 -19.89
CA ALA A 226 -7.64 4.13 -18.56
C ALA A 226 -8.99 4.33 -17.86
N ALA A 227 -9.14 3.76 -16.66
CA ALA A 227 -10.39 3.84 -15.90
C ALA A 227 -10.84 5.29 -15.65
N GLY A 228 -9.89 6.21 -15.36
CA GLY A 228 -10.21 7.62 -15.19
C GLY A 228 -10.79 8.28 -16.43
N SER A 229 -10.32 7.89 -17.64
CA SER A 229 -10.87 8.40 -18.90
C SER A 229 -12.29 7.86 -19.16
N LEU A 230 -12.57 6.63 -18.76
CA LEU A 230 -13.93 6.08 -18.87
C LEU A 230 -14.92 6.82 -17.97
N VAL A 231 -14.52 7.10 -16.72
CA VAL A 231 -15.33 7.90 -15.79
C VAL A 231 -15.57 9.31 -16.33
N GLU A 232 -14.56 9.91 -16.96
CA GLU A 232 -14.68 11.23 -17.59
C GLU A 232 -15.62 11.22 -18.82
N GLN A 233 -15.54 10.18 -19.67
CA GLN A 233 -16.46 9.98 -20.80
C GLN A 233 -17.92 9.78 -20.35
N CYS A 234 -18.12 9.24 -19.16
CA CYS A 234 -19.44 9.11 -18.54
C CYS A 234 -19.92 10.41 -17.85
N GLU A 235 -19.16 11.48 -17.93
CA GLU A 235 -19.46 12.79 -17.31
C GLU A 235 -19.66 12.72 -15.78
N LEU A 236 -19.00 11.76 -15.11
CA LEU A 236 -19.16 11.53 -13.67
C LEU A 236 -18.23 12.39 -12.79
N LYS A 237 -17.32 13.17 -13.36
CA LYS A 237 -16.49 14.11 -12.58
C LYS A 237 -17.39 15.17 -11.94
N GLY A 238 -17.17 15.44 -10.65
CA GLY A 238 -18.02 16.33 -9.84
C GLY A 238 -19.23 15.62 -9.19
N ALA A 239 -19.50 14.36 -9.53
CA ALA A 239 -20.58 13.60 -8.88
C ALA A 239 -20.28 13.44 -7.37
N ARG A 240 -21.34 13.55 -6.56
CA ARG A 240 -21.29 13.47 -5.10
C ARG A 240 -22.31 12.49 -4.56
N ALA A 241 -21.90 11.81 -3.46
CA ALA A 241 -22.79 11.07 -2.58
C ALA A 241 -22.37 11.41 -1.13
N GLY A 242 -23.26 12.03 -0.35
CA GLY A 242 -22.92 12.55 0.96
C GLY A 242 -21.67 13.42 0.94
N GLY A 243 -20.67 13.05 1.76
CA GLY A 243 -19.37 13.73 1.81
C GLY A 243 -18.33 13.24 0.80
N ALA A 244 -18.64 12.22 -0.02
CA ALA A 244 -17.74 11.71 -1.04
C ALA A 244 -17.94 12.42 -2.38
N GLU A 245 -16.85 12.58 -3.15
CA GLU A 245 -16.87 13.23 -4.46
C GLU A 245 -15.90 12.56 -5.45
N ILE A 246 -16.30 12.45 -6.71
CA ILE A 246 -15.38 12.22 -7.83
C ILE A 246 -14.82 13.59 -8.24
N PRO A 247 -13.56 13.93 -7.93
CA PRO A 247 -13.06 15.29 -8.12
C PRO A 247 -12.89 15.63 -9.59
N MET A 248 -13.09 16.90 -9.94
CA MET A 248 -12.86 17.40 -11.30
C MET A 248 -11.45 17.14 -11.81
N LEU A 249 -10.50 17.00 -10.89
CA LEU A 249 -9.08 16.83 -11.20
C LEU A 249 -8.73 15.43 -11.75
N HIS A 250 -9.41 14.35 -11.30
CA HIS A 250 -9.07 12.99 -11.69
C HIS A 250 -10.25 12.01 -11.55
N GLY A 251 -10.80 11.54 -12.67
CA GLY A 251 -11.97 10.66 -12.68
C GLY A 251 -11.82 9.30 -11.98
N ASN A 252 -10.60 8.79 -11.78
CA ASN A 252 -10.38 7.51 -11.07
C ASN A 252 -10.12 7.68 -9.57
N TYR A 253 -10.44 8.85 -9.00
CA TYR A 253 -10.41 9.09 -7.57
C TYR A 253 -11.81 9.27 -7.04
N ILE A 254 -12.07 8.78 -5.86
CA ILE A 254 -13.19 9.21 -5.02
C ILE A 254 -12.53 9.77 -3.76
N VAL A 255 -12.84 11.01 -3.41
CA VAL A 255 -12.22 11.70 -2.29
C VAL A 255 -13.20 11.90 -1.15
N ASN A 256 -12.68 11.93 0.08
CA ASN A 256 -13.41 12.44 1.23
C ASN A 256 -13.32 13.97 1.18
N ALA A 257 -14.36 14.59 0.61
CA ALA A 257 -14.42 16.03 0.41
C ALA A 257 -14.94 16.75 1.66
N ASP A 258 -15.90 16.14 2.37
CA ASP A 258 -16.52 16.75 3.55
C ASP A 258 -17.14 15.67 4.47
N GLY A 259 -16.29 15.05 5.30
CA GLY A 259 -16.75 14.05 6.29
C GLY A 259 -17.43 12.83 5.68
N ALA A 260 -16.93 12.35 4.53
CA ALA A 260 -17.50 11.20 3.84
C ALA A 260 -17.49 9.93 4.71
N THR A 261 -18.53 9.14 4.55
CA THR A 261 -18.67 7.79 5.08
C THR A 261 -18.20 6.75 4.05
N ALA A 262 -17.95 5.53 4.49
CA ALA A 262 -17.66 4.42 3.56
C ALA A 262 -18.85 4.14 2.64
N LYS A 263 -20.07 4.29 3.18
CA LYS A 263 -21.31 4.15 2.40
C LYS A 263 -21.40 5.18 1.27
N ASP A 264 -21.00 6.42 1.53
CA ASP A 264 -20.96 7.46 0.49
C ASP A 264 -20.01 7.10 -0.65
N VAL A 265 -18.80 6.61 -0.29
CA VAL A 265 -17.79 6.18 -1.28
C VAL A 265 -18.27 4.99 -2.11
N ILE A 266 -18.96 4.03 -1.50
CA ILE A 266 -19.50 2.84 -2.19
C ILE A 266 -20.66 3.23 -3.10
N SER A 267 -21.41 4.29 -2.76
CA SER A 267 -22.55 4.77 -3.56
C SER A 267 -22.14 5.45 -4.87
N LEU A 268 -20.91 5.99 -4.94
CA LEU A 268 -20.28 6.53 -6.15
C LEU A 268 -19.62 5.45 -6.98
#